data_7525bee83d11c543ef342d45f893718d
#
_entry.id   7525bee83d11c543ef342d45f893718d
#
_cell.length_a   1.000
_cell.length_b   1.000
_cell.length_c   1.000
_cell.angle_alpha   90.00
_cell.angle_beta   90.00
_cell.angle_gamma   90.00
#
_symmetry.space_group_name_H-M   'P 1'
#
loop_
_entity.id
_entity.type
_entity.pdbx_description
1 polymer ?
#
loop_
_entity_poly.entity_id
_entity_poly.type
_entity_poly.pdbx_seq_one_letter_code
_entity_poly.pdbx_strand_id
1 'polypeptide(L)'
;TALALLGLPGSGRTTALLGPGSPLSFQTEPHGLLGLGHWGRLQLRLSLTLHPESLAWAWRLEQRNLGTEPIETTLVMTQDVGLADYGAIRLNEFYVSQYLDHQPLTDPKHGTVLAVRQNQPQGSRHPQLLASSLRRTVAYATDALQVFGRRARETQHLPAPQLPLPSRRLQHEHAMVALQDEALSLAPGGGGHTGFVFELCLH
;
A
#
# COMPACT_ATOMS: atom_id res chain seq x y z
N THR A 1 9.96 0.44 3.17
CA THR A 1 9.53 -0.67 2.29
C THR A 1 8.11 -0.46 1.82
N ALA A 2 7.83 -0.71 0.56
CA ALA A 2 6.48 -0.73 -0.01
C ALA A 2 6.16 -2.14 -0.50
N LEU A 3 4.95 -2.62 -0.28
CA LEU A 3 4.45 -3.89 -0.79
C LEU A 3 3.04 -3.72 -1.34
N ALA A 4 2.81 -4.16 -2.56
CA ALA A 4 1.48 -4.25 -3.16
C ALA A 4 1.10 -5.72 -3.30
N LEU A 5 -0.06 -6.08 -2.79
CA LEU A 5 -0.60 -7.44 -2.81
C LEU A 5 -1.93 -7.45 -3.57
N LEU A 6 -1.98 -8.27 -4.62
CA LEU A 6 -3.19 -8.51 -5.38
C LEU A 6 -3.82 -9.82 -4.93
N GLY A 7 -5.09 -9.78 -4.54
CA GLY A 7 -5.84 -10.92 -4.09
C GLY A 7 -7.07 -11.22 -4.95
N LEU A 8 -7.50 -12.47 -4.94
CA LEU A 8 -8.78 -12.91 -5.50
C LEU A 8 -9.73 -13.23 -4.32
N PRO A 9 -10.71 -12.36 -4.03
CA PRO A 9 -11.66 -12.58 -2.95
C PRO A 9 -12.33 -13.95 -3.04
N GLY A 10 -12.53 -14.59 -1.90
CA GLY A 10 -13.16 -15.92 -1.82
C GLY A 10 -12.27 -17.11 -2.20
N SER A 11 -11.15 -16.92 -2.89
CA SER A 11 -10.26 -18.03 -3.28
C SER A 11 -9.04 -18.21 -2.36
N GLY A 12 -8.76 -17.23 -1.50
CA GLY A 12 -7.55 -17.18 -0.67
C GLY A 12 -6.24 -17.01 -1.46
N ARG A 13 -6.30 -16.84 -2.78
CA ARG A 13 -5.12 -16.67 -3.62
C ARG A 13 -4.67 -15.21 -3.62
N THR A 14 -3.39 -15.01 -3.38
CA THR A 14 -2.75 -13.69 -3.42
C THR A 14 -1.42 -13.75 -4.17
N THR A 15 -0.96 -12.63 -4.68
CA THR A 15 0.39 -12.47 -5.24
C THR A 15 0.97 -11.11 -4.83
N ALA A 16 2.25 -11.08 -4.51
CA ALA A 16 2.97 -9.83 -4.31
C ALA A 16 3.32 -9.23 -5.68
N LEU A 17 2.95 -7.97 -5.89
CA LEU A 17 3.29 -7.24 -7.12
C LEU A 17 4.64 -6.53 -7.01
N LEU A 18 5.15 -6.32 -5.81
CA LEU A 18 6.46 -5.73 -5.53
C LEU A 18 7.31 -6.73 -4.73
N GLY A 19 8.60 -6.77 -5.00
CA GLY A 19 9.55 -7.61 -4.30
C GLY A 19 9.82 -8.96 -4.97
N PRO A 20 10.59 -9.83 -4.28
CA PRO A 20 10.93 -11.16 -4.79
C PRO A 20 9.68 -12.00 -5.08
N GLY A 21 9.66 -12.67 -6.22
CA GLY A 21 8.50 -13.48 -6.64
C GLY A 21 7.36 -12.69 -7.27
N SER A 22 7.54 -11.40 -7.53
CA SER A 22 6.57 -10.62 -8.32
C SER A 22 6.42 -11.23 -9.72
N PRO A 23 5.18 -11.33 -10.24
CA PRO A 23 4.93 -11.75 -11.60
C PRO A 23 5.22 -10.64 -12.62
N LEU A 24 5.74 -9.50 -12.19
CA LEU A 24 6.01 -8.33 -13.02
C LEU A 24 7.49 -8.18 -13.30
N SER A 25 7.81 -7.80 -14.54
CA SER A 25 9.13 -7.31 -14.93
C SER A 25 9.14 -5.80 -14.92
N PHE A 26 10.13 -5.19 -14.27
CA PHE A 26 10.17 -3.75 -14.03
C PHE A 26 11.19 -3.04 -14.93
N GLN A 27 10.82 -1.83 -15.34
CA GLN A 27 11.71 -0.86 -15.98
C GLN A 27 11.55 0.50 -15.33
N THR A 28 12.63 1.29 -15.34
CA THR A 28 12.60 2.68 -14.84
C THR A 28 12.02 3.60 -15.90
N GLU A 29 11.25 4.58 -15.44
CA GLU A 29 10.69 5.67 -16.24
C GLU A 29 11.26 6.99 -15.71
N PRO A 30 11.21 8.12 -16.48
CA PRO A 30 11.79 9.40 -16.05
C PRO A 30 11.31 9.89 -14.68
N HIS A 31 10.04 9.61 -14.34
CA HIS A 31 9.44 10.02 -13.07
C HIS A 31 8.78 8.85 -12.35
N GLY A 32 9.36 7.64 -12.45
CA GLY A 32 8.77 6.50 -11.80
C GLY A 32 9.28 5.14 -12.20
N LEU A 33 8.38 4.18 -12.13
CA LEU A 33 8.64 2.77 -12.40
C LEU A 33 7.44 2.15 -13.13
N LEU A 34 7.70 1.27 -14.07
CA LEU A 34 6.69 0.50 -14.77
C LEU A 34 6.95 -1.00 -14.64
N GLY A 35 5.98 -1.73 -14.12
CA GLY A 35 5.96 -3.19 -14.05
C GLY A 35 4.93 -3.78 -15.00
N LEU A 36 5.32 -4.74 -15.82
CA LEU A 36 4.44 -5.43 -16.77
C LEU A 36 4.51 -6.93 -16.54
N GLY A 37 3.37 -7.61 -16.59
CA GLY A 37 3.34 -9.06 -16.44
C GLY A 37 1.95 -9.66 -16.43
N HIS A 38 1.86 -10.90 -15.97
CA HIS A 38 0.61 -11.66 -15.89
C HIS A 38 0.53 -12.44 -14.58
N TRP A 39 -0.67 -12.55 -14.04
CA TRP A 39 -0.97 -13.45 -12.93
C TRP A 39 -2.22 -14.28 -13.23
N GLY A 40 -2.01 -15.54 -13.55
CA GLY A 40 -3.09 -16.37 -14.05
C GLY A 40 -3.69 -15.79 -15.34
N ARG A 41 -4.98 -15.45 -15.30
CA ARG A 41 -5.72 -14.85 -16.42
C ARG A 41 -5.71 -13.32 -16.42
N LEU A 42 -4.99 -12.71 -15.54
CA LEU A 42 -4.88 -11.24 -15.45
C LEU A 42 -3.61 -10.77 -16.15
N GLN A 43 -3.76 -9.88 -17.12
CA GLN A 43 -2.68 -9.04 -17.59
C GLN A 43 -2.58 -7.84 -16.65
N LEU A 44 -1.37 -7.51 -16.21
CA LEU A 44 -1.12 -6.51 -15.19
C LEU A 44 -0.12 -5.46 -15.69
N ARG A 45 -0.43 -4.20 -15.39
CA ARG A 45 0.46 -3.06 -15.58
C ARG A 45 0.46 -2.24 -14.28
N LEU A 46 1.56 -2.29 -13.53
CA LEU A 46 1.74 -1.51 -12.31
C LEU A 46 2.67 -0.33 -12.60
N SER A 47 2.25 0.87 -12.31
CA SER A 47 3.08 2.06 -12.43
C SER A 47 3.23 2.79 -11.09
N LEU A 48 4.44 3.22 -10.79
CA LEU A 48 4.73 4.28 -9.82
C LEU A 48 4.93 5.57 -10.60
N THR A 49 4.27 6.63 -10.20
CA THR A 49 4.48 7.97 -10.74
C THR A 49 4.80 8.93 -9.61
N LEU A 50 5.89 9.66 -9.72
CA LEU A 50 6.29 10.72 -8.81
C LEU A 50 5.76 12.05 -9.35
N HIS A 51 5.17 12.86 -8.48
CA HIS A 51 4.70 14.20 -8.88
C HIS A 51 5.91 15.13 -9.06
N PRO A 52 6.00 15.90 -10.17
CA PRO A 52 7.19 16.71 -10.47
C PRO A 52 7.38 17.92 -9.53
N GLU A 53 6.31 18.44 -8.94
CA GLU A 53 6.31 19.70 -8.18
C GLU A 53 5.91 19.54 -6.70
N SER A 54 5.57 18.34 -6.26
CA SER A 54 5.19 18.06 -4.88
C SER A 54 5.78 16.74 -4.38
N LEU A 55 5.82 16.55 -3.08
CA LEU A 55 6.25 15.30 -2.46
C LEU A 55 5.12 14.26 -2.47
N ALA A 56 4.53 14.04 -3.65
CA ALA A 56 3.44 13.10 -3.85
C ALA A 56 3.82 12.02 -4.85
N TRP A 57 3.26 10.82 -4.65
CA TRP A 57 3.41 9.72 -5.58
C TRP A 57 2.16 8.87 -5.64
N ALA A 58 1.97 8.19 -6.75
CA ALA A 58 0.87 7.27 -6.95
C ALA A 58 1.34 5.92 -7.48
N TRP A 59 0.81 4.86 -6.91
CA TRP A 59 0.84 3.52 -7.46
C TRP A 59 -0.48 3.25 -8.16
N ARG A 60 -0.45 2.90 -9.44
CA ARG A 60 -1.62 2.57 -10.25
C ARG A 60 -1.47 1.19 -10.86
N LEU A 61 -2.42 0.32 -10.60
CA LEU A 61 -2.53 -1.02 -11.19
C LEU A 61 -3.65 -1.02 -12.24
N GLU A 62 -3.29 -1.21 -13.49
CA GLU A 62 -4.23 -1.52 -14.57
C GLU A 62 -4.29 -3.04 -14.74
N GLN A 63 -5.50 -3.56 -14.86
CA GLN A 63 -5.78 -4.97 -14.92
C GLN A 63 -6.67 -5.26 -16.12
N ARG A 64 -6.41 -6.37 -16.83
CA ARG A 64 -7.26 -6.87 -17.89
C ARG A 64 -7.50 -8.36 -17.70
N ASN A 65 -8.76 -8.77 -17.73
CA ASN A 65 -9.15 -10.18 -17.65
C ASN A 65 -9.03 -10.82 -19.04
N LEU A 66 -8.07 -11.71 -19.23
CA LEU A 66 -7.87 -12.47 -20.46
C LEU A 66 -8.65 -13.80 -20.47
N GLY A 67 -9.38 -14.09 -19.40
CA GLY A 67 -10.18 -15.32 -19.29
C GLY A 67 -11.59 -15.15 -19.86
N THR A 68 -12.32 -16.26 -19.82
CA THR A 68 -13.69 -16.39 -20.32
C THR A 68 -14.76 -16.17 -19.23
N GLU A 69 -14.33 -16.13 -17.96
CA GLU A 69 -15.21 -15.94 -16.80
C GLU A 69 -14.90 -14.60 -16.11
N PRO A 70 -15.89 -13.96 -15.50
CA PRO A 70 -15.66 -12.78 -14.67
C PRO A 70 -14.64 -13.08 -13.56
N ILE A 71 -13.88 -12.08 -13.17
CA ILE A 71 -12.93 -12.17 -12.07
C ILE A 71 -13.05 -10.94 -11.17
N GLU A 72 -13.02 -11.16 -9.86
CA GLU A 72 -12.97 -10.10 -8.89
C GLU A 72 -11.59 -10.04 -8.24
N THR A 73 -11.05 -8.85 -8.10
CA THR A 73 -9.72 -8.60 -7.51
C THR A 73 -9.82 -7.57 -6.40
N THR A 74 -8.93 -7.66 -5.42
CA THR A 74 -8.71 -6.62 -4.41
C THR A 74 -7.23 -6.30 -4.32
N LEU A 75 -6.91 -5.02 -4.20
CA LEU A 75 -5.53 -4.56 -4.04
C LEU A 75 -5.32 -4.07 -2.61
N VAL A 76 -4.23 -4.53 -2.00
CA VAL A 76 -3.74 -4.03 -0.71
C VAL A 76 -2.38 -3.41 -0.93
N MET A 77 -2.20 -2.20 -0.43
CA MET A 77 -0.91 -1.52 -0.41
C MET A 77 -0.45 -1.35 1.02
N THR A 78 0.80 -1.70 1.28
CA THR A 78 1.46 -1.42 2.56
C THR A 78 2.67 -0.55 2.32
N GLN A 79 2.89 0.40 3.22
CA GLN A 79 4.01 1.32 3.19
C GLN A 79 4.54 1.50 4.61
N ASP A 80 5.83 1.16 4.82
CA ASP A 80 6.52 1.52 6.06
C ASP A 80 6.65 3.03 6.12
N VAL A 81 6.43 3.58 7.30
CA VAL A 81 6.52 5.02 7.56
C VAL A 81 7.40 5.26 8.77
N GLY A 82 8.28 6.26 8.66
CA GLY A 82 9.11 6.73 9.77
C GLY A 82 8.92 8.23 9.97
N LEU A 83 8.84 8.97 8.86
CA LEU A 83 8.68 10.43 8.85
C LEU A 83 9.75 11.14 9.70
N ALA A 84 10.96 10.61 9.72
CA ALA A 84 12.07 11.10 10.51
C ALA A 84 13.36 11.04 9.69
N ASP A 85 14.40 11.71 10.17
CA ASP A 85 15.71 11.69 9.53
C ASP A 85 16.25 10.24 9.45
N TYR A 86 16.92 9.94 8.35
CA TYR A 86 17.47 8.61 8.07
C TYR A 86 18.36 8.09 9.21
N GLY A 87 19.18 8.97 9.84
CA GLY A 87 20.03 8.62 10.98
C GLY A 87 19.22 8.14 12.18
N ALA A 88 18.12 8.80 12.51
CA ALA A 88 17.26 8.42 13.62
C ALA A 88 16.58 7.07 13.37
N ILE A 89 16.05 6.85 12.16
CA ILE A 89 15.42 5.59 11.76
C ILE A 89 16.42 4.45 11.82
N ARG A 90 17.64 4.65 11.30
CA ARG A 90 18.70 3.63 11.29
C ARG A 90 19.17 3.25 12.69
N LEU A 91 19.19 4.18 13.62
CA LEU A 91 19.62 3.94 15.01
C LEU A 91 18.56 3.19 15.82
N ASN A 92 17.30 3.58 15.69
CA ASN A 92 16.22 2.94 16.44
C ASN A 92 14.84 3.18 15.76
N GLU A 93 14.55 2.36 14.75
CA GLU A 93 13.29 2.39 14.01
C GLU A 93 12.08 2.23 14.94
N PHE A 94 12.14 1.33 15.92
CA PHE A 94 11.03 1.09 16.84
C PHE A 94 10.72 2.30 17.71
N TYR A 95 11.75 3.00 18.19
CA TYR A 95 11.57 4.22 18.94
C TYR A 95 10.90 5.32 18.09
N VAL A 96 11.35 5.50 16.84
CA VAL A 96 10.76 6.47 15.91
C VAL A 96 9.28 6.14 15.64
N SER A 97 8.96 4.86 15.45
CA SER A 97 7.60 4.39 15.18
C SER A 97 6.61 4.68 16.30
N GLN A 98 7.05 4.69 17.56
CA GLN A 98 6.17 5.00 18.71
C GLN A 98 5.60 6.42 18.69
N TYR A 99 6.25 7.34 17.98
CA TYR A 99 5.82 8.74 17.88
C TYR A 99 5.00 9.03 16.62
N LEU A 100 4.70 8.01 15.82
CA LEU A 100 3.80 8.16 14.68
C LEU A 100 2.35 8.08 15.12
N ASP A 101 1.62 9.17 14.90
CA ASP A 101 0.19 9.24 15.12
C ASP A 101 -0.56 8.99 13.82
N HIS A 102 -1.38 7.93 13.81
CA HIS A 102 -2.22 7.57 12.68
C HIS A 102 -3.64 8.06 12.90
N GLN A 103 -4.20 8.77 11.97
CA GLN A 103 -5.55 9.31 12.03
C GLN A 103 -6.35 8.85 10.81
N PRO A 104 -7.28 7.89 10.97
CA PRO A 104 -8.20 7.53 9.90
C PRO A 104 -9.26 8.62 9.77
N LEU A 105 -9.27 9.27 8.62
CA LEU A 105 -10.26 10.28 8.24
C LEU A 105 -11.26 9.65 7.27
N THR A 106 -12.50 10.11 7.30
CA THR A 106 -13.55 9.64 6.39
C THR A 106 -13.77 10.66 5.29
N ASP A 107 -13.58 10.23 4.04
CA ASP A 107 -13.91 11.00 2.85
C ASP A 107 -15.11 10.35 2.14
N PRO A 108 -16.14 11.13 1.73
CA PRO A 108 -17.34 10.57 1.08
C PRO A 108 -17.04 9.79 -0.20
N LYS A 109 -16.05 10.21 -0.99
CA LYS A 109 -15.67 9.63 -2.27
C LYS A 109 -14.64 8.53 -2.12
N HIS A 110 -13.57 8.80 -1.37
CA HIS A 110 -12.40 7.93 -1.28
C HIS A 110 -12.42 6.96 -0.10
N GLY A 111 -13.46 7.00 0.76
CA GLY A 111 -13.56 6.16 1.94
C GLY A 111 -12.59 6.60 3.03
N THR A 112 -11.77 5.67 3.53
CA THR A 112 -10.78 6.01 4.55
C THR A 112 -9.53 6.63 3.93
N VAL A 113 -9.16 7.82 4.41
CA VAL A 113 -7.85 8.46 4.18
C VAL A 113 -7.04 8.31 5.45
N LEU A 114 -5.86 7.71 5.39
CA LEU A 114 -4.95 7.67 6.53
C LEU A 114 -4.04 8.90 6.52
N ALA A 115 -4.17 9.72 7.57
CA ALA A 115 -3.20 10.76 7.89
C ALA A 115 -2.22 10.22 8.94
N VAL A 116 -0.93 10.36 8.69
CA VAL A 116 0.12 9.92 9.61
C VAL A 116 1.01 11.12 9.93
N ARG A 117 1.23 11.41 11.21
CA ARG A 117 2.06 12.52 11.66
C ARG A 117 3.19 12.02 12.55
N GLN A 118 4.39 12.57 12.35
CA GLN A 118 5.49 12.38 13.28
C GLN A 118 5.38 13.42 14.40
N ASN A 119 5.15 12.96 15.66
CA ASN A 119 5.02 13.83 16.83
C ASN A 119 6.36 14.31 17.37
N GLN A 120 7.46 13.63 17.05
CA GLN A 120 8.79 14.18 17.31
C GLN A 120 9.15 15.23 16.25
N PRO A 121 9.57 16.43 16.63
CA PRO A 121 9.98 17.43 15.68
C PRO A 121 11.21 16.96 14.88
N GLN A 122 11.18 17.15 13.58
CA GLN A 122 12.28 16.94 12.68
C GLN A 122 12.87 18.32 12.29
N GLY A 123 13.85 18.78 13.08
CA GLY A 123 14.22 20.18 13.09
C GLY A 123 13.07 21.05 13.64
N SER A 124 12.54 21.96 12.82
CA SER A 124 11.36 22.79 13.16
C SER A 124 10.04 22.26 12.59
N ARG A 125 10.04 21.05 11.99
CA ARG A 125 8.89 20.52 11.24
C ARG A 125 8.30 19.28 11.89
N HIS A 126 7.01 19.04 11.62
CA HIS A 126 6.29 17.82 11.94
C HIS A 126 5.78 17.18 10.65
N PRO A 127 6.58 16.31 10.01
CA PRO A 127 6.19 15.68 8.76
C PRO A 127 4.87 14.93 8.88
N GLN A 128 4.02 15.03 7.85
CA GLN A 128 2.75 14.35 7.76
C GLN A 128 2.66 13.63 6.42
N LEU A 129 2.10 12.43 6.42
CA LEU A 129 1.80 11.65 5.23
C LEU A 129 0.29 11.47 5.12
N LEU A 130 -0.27 11.78 3.97
CA LEU A 130 -1.63 11.40 3.61
C LEU A 130 -1.59 10.22 2.65
N ALA A 131 -2.45 9.24 2.87
CA ALA A 131 -2.55 8.05 2.01
C ALA A 131 -4.00 7.66 1.77
N SER A 132 -4.35 7.40 0.52
CA SER A 132 -5.70 7.02 0.10
C SER A 132 -5.69 6.13 -1.13
N SER A 133 -6.81 5.43 -1.37
CA SER A 133 -7.06 4.79 -2.66
C SER A 133 -7.38 5.83 -3.74
N LEU A 134 -7.04 5.52 -4.99
CA LEU A 134 -7.50 6.25 -6.17
C LEU A 134 -9.00 6.04 -6.44
N ARG A 135 -9.58 5.00 -5.85
CA ARG A 135 -11.02 4.68 -5.93
C ARG A 135 -11.66 4.87 -4.54
N ARG A 136 -11.71 3.80 -3.74
CA ARG A 136 -12.29 3.84 -2.40
C ARG A 136 -11.55 2.89 -1.47
N THR A 137 -10.98 3.40 -0.41
CA THR A 137 -10.41 2.59 0.68
C THR A 137 -11.55 2.02 1.53
N VAL A 138 -11.66 0.70 1.57
CA VAL A 138 -12.72 -0.01 2.33
C VAL A 138 -12.24 -0.56 3.66
N ALA A 139 -10.93 -0.76 3.81
CA ALA A 139 -10.33 -1.21 5.05
C ALA A 139 -8.88 -0.74 5.17
N TYR A 140 -8.36 -0.72 6.39
CA TYR A 140 -7.01 -0.25 6.67
C TYR A 140 -6.38 -0.97 7.87
N ALA A 141 -5.06 -0.84 8.02
CA ALA A 141 -4.32 -1.16 9.24
C ALA A 141 -3.18 -0.17 9.44
N THR A 142 -2.75 0.03 10.68
CA THR A 142 -1.72 1.00 11.05
C THR A 142 -0.49 0.36 11.71
N ASP A 143 -0.49 -0.96 11.82
CA ASP A 143 0.57 -1.74 12.45
C ASP A 143 0.87 -3.01 11.66
N ALA A 144 2.13 -3.30 11.43
CA ALA A 144 2.56 -4.45 10.61
C ALA A 144 2.14 -5.80 11.19
N LEU A 145 1.98 -5.91 12.51
CA LEU A 145 1.51 -7.16 13.14
C LEU A 145 0.05 -7.44 12.82
N GLN A 146 -0.77 -6.41 12.55
CA GLN A 146 -2.15 -6.59 12.09
C GLN A 146 -2.21 -7.18 10.68
N VAL A 147 -1.21 -6.87 9.84
CA VAL A 147 -1.17 -7.27 8.43
C VAL A 147 -0.50 -8.62 8.26
N PHE A 148 0.68 -8.79 8.85
CA PHE A 148 1.55 -9.95 8.60
C PHE A 148 1.58 -10.94 9.77
N GLY A 149 1.08 -10.55 10.94
CA GLY A 149 1.18 -11.37 12.15
C GLY A 149 2.62 -11.50 12.68
N ARG A 150 2.77 -12.20 13.81
CA ARG A 150 4.08 -12.35 14.46
C ARG A 150 5.03 -13.28 13.71
N ARG A 151 4.52 -14.25 12.97
CA ARG A 151 5.33 -15.26 12.27
C ARG A 151 6.12 -14.73 11.07
N ALA A 152 5.74 -13.57 10.52
CA ALA A 152 6.45 -12.99 9.38
C ALA A 152 7.95 -12.78 9.64
N ARG A 153 8.33 -12.47 10.89
CA ARG A 153 9.74 -12.32 11.30
C ARG A 153 10.48 -13.65 11.39
N GLU A 154 9.79 -14.72 11.77
CA GLU A 154 10.40 -16.04 11.96
C GLU A 154 10.66 -16.75 10.63
N THR A 155 9.81 -16.54 9.65
CA THR A 155 9.84 -17.29 8.38
C THR A 155 10.61 -16.58 7.27
N GLN A 156 10.98 -15.31 7.45
CA GLN A 156 11.52 -14.42 6.39
C GLN A 156 10.64 -14.34 5.13
N HIS A 157 9.42 -14.83 5.23
CA HIS A 157 8.40 -14.76 4.19
C HIS A 157 7.24 -13.93 4.73
N LEU A 158 6.85 -12.92 3.99
CA LEU A 158 5.64 -12.16 4.31
C LEU A 158 4.43 -13.03 4.01
N PRO A 159 3.68 -13.48 5.03
CA PRO A 159 2.45 -14.22 4.77
C PRO A 159 1.45 -13.33 4.05
N ALA A 160 0.54 -13.95 3.31
CA ALA A 160 -0.58 -13.21 2.76
C ALA A 160 -1.37 -12.55 3.90
N PRO A 161 -1.69 -11.24 3.80
CA PRO A 161 -2.48 -10.57 4.82
C PRO A 161 -3.85 -11.22 4.94
N GLN A 162 -4.37 -11.26 6.17
CA GLN A 162 -5.76 -11.61 6.36
C GLN A 162 -6.64 -10.51 5.80
N LEU A 163 -7.54 -10.85 4.89
CA LEU A 163 -8.49 -9.92 4.30
C LEU A 163 -9.92 -10.21 4.79
N PRO A 164 -10.74 -9.17 5.01
CA PRO A 164 -10.40 -7.75 4.92
C PRO A 164 -9.42 -7.31 6.02
N LEU A 165 -8.71 -6.21 5.79
CA LEU A 165 -7.90 -5.57 6.83
C LEU A 165 -8.79 -5.17 8.03
N PRO A 166 -8.25 -5.15 9.27
CA PRO A 166 -9.09 -5.06 10.48
C PRO A 166 -9.75 -3.70 10.73
N SER A 167 -9.41 -2.66 9.97
CA SER A 167 -9.87 -1.27 10.16
C SER A 167 -9.70 -0.78 11.60
N ARG A 168 -8.55 -1.09 12.18
CA ARG A 168 -8.20 -0.73 13.54
C ARG A 168 -6.97 0.15 13.56
N ARG A 169 -7.05 1.25 14.31
CA ARG A 169 -5.90 2.08 14.65
C ARG A 169 -5.17 1.46 15.84
N LEU A 170 -3.90 1.11 15.63
CA LEU A 170 -2.94 0.80 16.68
C LEU A 170 -1.76 1.77 16.56
N GLN A 171 -1.13 2.06 17.69
CA GLN A 171 0.02 2.94 17.76
C GLN A 171 1.09 2.24 18.57
N HIS A 172 2.06 1.65 17.90
CA HIS A 172 3.09 0.81 18.48
C HIS A 172 4.39 0.88 17.68
N GLU A 173 5.30 -0.06 17.94
CA GLU A 173 6.66 -0.15 17.41
C GLU A 173 6.73 -0.54 15.92
N HIS A 174 5.64 -0.97 15.31
CA HIS A 174 5.61 -1.46 13.93
C HIS A 174 4.69 -0.63 13.05
N ALA A 175 4.82 0.69 13.17
CA ALA A 175 3.99 1.64 12.44
C ALA A 175 4.03 1.40 10.92
N MET A 176 2.86 1.34 10.32
CA MET A 176 2.68 1.06 8.90
C MET A 176 1.42 1.76 8.39
N VAL A 177 1.41 2.15 7.14
CA VAL A 177 0.20 2.43 6.39
C VAL A 177 -0.16 1.19 5.59
N ALA A 178 -1.30 0.60 5.86
CA ALA A 178 -1.88 -0.46 5.04
C ALA A 178 -3.30 -0.06 4.62
N LEU A 179 -3.56 -0.06 3.33
CA LEU A 179 -4.84 0.32 2.73
C LEU A 179 -5.34 -0.82 1.84
N GLN A 180 -6.63 -1.11 1.93
CA GLN A 180 -7.32 -2.06 1.05
C GLN A 180 -8.32 -1.30 0.19
N ASP A 181 -8.19 -1.46 -1.13
CA ASP A 181 -9.14 -0.89 -2.09
C ASP A 181 -10.43 -1.71 -2.17
N GLU A 182 -11.51 -1.08 -2.58
CA GLU A 182 -12.74 -1.80 -2.93
C GLU A 182 -12.49 -2.81 -4.03
N ALA A 183 -13.25 -3.90 -4.01
CA ALA A 183 -13.13 -4.94 -5.02
C ALA A 183 -13.38 -4.39 -6.44
N LEU A 184 -12.61 -4.89 -7.39
CA LEU A 184 -12.72 -4.58 -8.81
C LEU A 184 -13.20 -5.80 -9.57
N SER A 185 -14.41 -5.71 -10.13
CA SER A 185 -14.99 -6.75 -10.98
C SER A 185 -14.62 -6.50 -12.44
N LEU A 186 -14.07 -7.53 -13.08
CA LEU A 186 -13.64 -7.51 -14.48
C LEU A 186 -14.39 -8.57 -15.27
N ALA A 187 -15.22 -8.15 -16.22
CA ALA A 187 -15.85 -9.05 -17.18
C ALA A 187 -14.81 -9.74 -18.06
N PRO A 188 -15.14 -10.83 -18.75
CA PRO A 188 -14.29 -11.45 -19.77
C PRO A 188 -13.81 -10.42 -20.80
N GLY A 189 -12.50 -10.34 -21.05
CA GLY A 189 -11.87 -9.36 -21.93
C GLY A 189 -11.88 -7.92 -21.41
N GLY A 190 -12.58 -7.67 -20.31
CA GLY A 190 -12.71 -6.34 -19.69
C GLY A 190 -11.46 -5.91 -18.94
N GLY A 191 -11.31 -4.61 -18.80
CA GLY A 191 -10.22 -3.97 -18.06
C GLY A 191 -10.73 -2.98 -17.02
N GLY A 192 -9.85 -2.67 -16.06
CA GLY A 192 -10.09 -1.67 -15.03
C GLY A 192 -8.80 -1.27 -14.35
N HIS A 193 -8.88 -0.32 -13.45
CA HIS A 193 -7.71 0.12 -12.69
C HIS A 193 -8.06 0.39 -11.23
N THR A 194 -7.05 0.28 -10.40
CA THR A 194 -7.05 0.60 -8.98
C THR A 194 -5.70 1.21 -8.59
N GLY A 195 -5.51 1.62 -7.36
CA GLY A 195 -4.23 2.14 -6.91
C GLY A 195 -4.34 2.99 -5.67
N PHE A 196 -3.20 3.58 -5.29
CA PHE A 196 -3.09 4.38 -4.08
C PHE A 196 -2.23 5.61 -4.33
N VAL A 197 -2.59 6.70 -3.67
CA VAL A 197 -1.86 7.96 -3.70
C VAL A 197 -1.35 8.28 -2.31
N PHE A 198 -0.17 8.87 -2.27
CA PHE A 198 0.52 9.33 -1.08
C PHE A 198 1.00 10.76 -1.28
N GLU A 199 0.89 11.57 -0.24
CA GLU A 199 1.40 12.94 -0.22
C GLU A 199 2.10 13.23 1.10
N LEU A 200 3.35 13.65 1.04
CA LEU A 200 4.14 14.07 2.19
C LEU A 200 4.10 15.59 2.33
N CYS A 201 3.57 16.06 3.45
CA CYS A 201 3.51 17.45 3.82
C CYS A 201 4.59 17.77 4.88
N LEU A 202 5.37 18.81 4.65
CA LEU A 202 6.42 19.27 5.56
C LEU A 202 6.01 20.62 6.16
N HIS A 203 5.25 20.61 7.24
CA HIS A 203 4.81 21.82 7.95
C HIS A 203 5.65 22.09 9.18
#